data_08b111beff00db16a72d930550e271ed
#
_entry.id   08b111beff00db16a72d930550e271ed
#
_cell.length_a   1.000
_cell.length_b   1.000
_cell.length_c   1.000
_cell.angle_alpha   90.00
_cell.angle_beta   90.00
_cell.angle_gamma   90.00
#
_symmetry.space_group_name_H-M   'P 1'
#
loop_
_entity.id
_entity.type
_entity.pdbx_description
1 polymer ?
#
loop_
_entity_poly.entity_id
_entity_poly.type
_entity_poly.pdbx_seq_one_letter_code
_entity_poly.pdbx_strand_id
1 'polypeptide(L)'
;MVVAAVAEEVADATGAAVELEGRKFGSGARERNHLVSWLQQRRVHEVVLESTAPYWKPVWLDLEPHLEKLHWAQAQSNRAPQGRKNDFRDAQRWGRRWLAGELMLSFVPEPEQRTWRWMTRGRLPLVRERVRLPNQVEALLEEARIKLSSVISDLLGVSGRRILEALSQGETDAVKLAELGDDRLRCTQEQLADALRGSPEPSHRALLKLHRERLKLLDQQIDQLSQRSATALKQHQDAVVRLAEVPGFGIESAQQRIAEVGVDAEAFPSAGELASWCGACPGSAVSAEENYSSRCPKGNR
;
A
#
# COMPACT_ATOMS: atom_id res chain seq x y z
N MET A 1 -0.75 -22.38 9.67
CA MET A 1 -1.43 -23.67 9.36
C MET A 1 -2.23 -23.44 8.10
N VAL A 2 -2.12 -24.35 7.14
CA VAL A 2 -2.90 -24.38 5.90
C VAL A 2 -3.80 -25.62 5.97
N VAL A 3 -5.07 -25.45 5.69
CA VAL A 3 -6.01 -26.56 5.53
C VAL A 3 -6.41 -26.61 4.08
N ALA A 4 -6.14 -27.75 3.43
CA ALA A 4 -6.45 -27.97 2.03
C ALA A 4 -7.47 -29.11 1.91
N ALA A 5 -8.36 -28.99 0.93
CA ALA A 5 -9.22 -30.06 0.47
C ALA A 5 -9.08 -30.21 -1.05
N VAL A 6 -8.89 -31.42 -1.52
CA VAL A 6 -8.97 -31.78 -2.93
C VAL A 6 -10.40 -32.20 -3.20
N ALA A 7 -11.01 -31.66 -4.24
CA ALA A 7 -12.32 -32.01 -4.72
C ALA A 7 -12.18 -32.63 -6.11
N GLU A 8 -12.72 -33.81 -6.28
CA GLU A 8 -12.72 -34.54 -7.55
C GLU A 8 -14.17 -34.92 -7.93
N GLU A 9 -14.54 -34.63 -9.18
CA GLU A 9 -15.82 -35.12 -9.71
C GLU A 9 -15.68 -36.56 -10.14
N VAL A 10 -16.41 -37.42 -9.48
CA VAL A 10 -16.46 -38.87 -9.78
C VAL A 10 -17.83 -39.20 -10.34
N ALA A 11 -17.87 -39.81 -11.54
CA ALA A 11 -19.11 -40.32 -12.10
C ALA A 11 -19.46 -41.64 -11.42
N ASP A 12 -20.55 -41.70 -10.70
CA ASP A 12 -21.12 -42.90 -10.13
C ASP A 12 -22.45 -43.30 -10.80
N ALA A 13 -23.01 -44.43 -10.38
CA ALA A 13 -24.26 -44.96 -10.96
C ALA A 13 -25.49 -44.07 -10.68
N THR A 14 -25.38 -43.05 -9.83
CA THR A 14 -26.45 -42.15 -9.40
C THR A 14 -26.29 -40.71 -9.96
N GLY A 15 -25.14 -40.43 -10.59
CA GLY A 15 -24.80 -39.10 -11.15
C GLY A 15 -23.38 -38.69 -10.77
N ALA A 16 -23.04 -37.43 -10.97
CA ALA A 16 -21.74 -36.87 -10.58
C ALA A 16 -21.69 -36.69 -9.06
N ALA A 17 -20.79 -37.45 -8.41
CA ALA A 17 -20.48 -37.29 -6.99
C ALA A 17 -19.16 -36.48 -6.82
N VAL A 18 -19.03 -35.70 -5.76
CA VAL A 18 -17.80 -35.01 -5.41
C VAL A 18 -17.12 -35.70 -4.25
N GLU A 19 -16.00 -36.35 -4.51
CA GLU A 19 -15.13 -36.87 -3.47
C GLU A 19 -14.25 -35.74 -2.89
N LEU A 20 -14.10 -35.73 -1.58
CA LEU A 20 -13.37 -34.70 -0.86
C LEU A 20 -12.33 -35.32 0.06
N GLU A 21 -11.07 -35.11 -0.24
CA GLU A 21 -9.95 -35.46 0.63
C GLU A 21 -9.38 -34.19 1.28
N GLY A 22 -9.20 -34.20 2.59
CA GLY A 22 -8.70 -33.04 3.34
C GLY A 22 -7.43 -33.34 4.11
N ARG A 23 -6.46 -32.39 4.10
CA ARG A 23 -5.21 -32.50 4.85
C ARG A 23 -4.80 -31.16 5.46
N LYS A 24 -4.10 -31.21 6.61
CA LYS A 24 -3.51 -30.06 7.29
C LYS A 24 -2.02 -30.02 7.06
N PHE A 25 -1.50 -28.80 6.83
CA PHE A 25 -0.09 -28.52 6.67
C PHE A 25 0.33 -27.37 7.58
N GLY A 26 1.57 -27.39 8.05
CA GLY A 26 2.18 -26.25 8.75
C GLY A 26 2.42 -25.08 7.80
N SER A 27 2.76 -23.92 8.35
CA SER A 27 3.10 -22.70 7.57
C SER A 27 4.58 -22.61 7.21
N GLY A 28 5.44 -23.49 7.75
CA GLY A 28 6.87 -23.53 7.45
C GLY A 28 7.17 -24.02 6.03
N ALA A 29 8.33 -23.68 5.47
CA ALA A 29 8.71 -24.04 4.10
C ALA A 29 8.60 -25.54 3.79
N ARG A 30 9.08 -26.39 4.72
CA ARG A 30 8.98 -27.86 4.57
C ARG A 30 7.54 -28.33 4.40
N GLU A 31 6.62 -27.82 5.20
CA GLU A 31 5.22 -28.20 5.16
C GLU A 31 4.51 -27.66 3.90
N ARG A 32 4.89 -26.47 3.43
CA ARG A 32 4.39 -25.95 2.16
C ARG A 32 4.89 -26.78 0.97
N ASN A 33 6.15 -27.25 1.00
CA ASN A 33 6.66 -28.19 -0.01
C ASN A 33 5.91 -29.52 0.03
N HIS A 34 5.55 -30.01 1.22
CA HIS A 34 4.68 -31.20 1.35
C HIS A 34 3.29 -30.95 0.75
N LEU A 35 2.72 -29.73 0.91
CA LEU A 35 1.46 -29.37 0.25
C LEU A 35 1.59 -29.43 -1.27
N VAL A 36 2.64 -28.83 -1.85
CA VAL A 36 2.90 -28.88 -3.31
C VAL A 36 2.97 -30.32 -3.79
N SER A 37 3.81 -31.16 -3.12
CA SER A 37 3.96 -32.58 -3.48
C SER A 37 2.65 -33.36 -3.36
N TRP A 38 1.86 -33.07 -2.34
CA TRP A 38 0.57 -33.71 -2.12
C TRP A 38 -0.44 -33.40 -3.22
N LEU A 39 -0.50 -32.12 -3.67
CA LEU A 39 -1.36 -31.69 -4.78
C LEU A 39 -0.92 -32.29 -6.11
N GLN A 40 0.39 -32.33 -6.39
CA GLN A 40 0.94 -32.95 -7.61
C GLN A 40 0.65 -34.46 -7.67
N GLN A 41 0.79 -35.20 -6.56
CA GLN A 41 0.47 -36.62 -6.49
C GLN A 41 -1.00 -36.91 -6.82
N ARG A 42 -1.89 -35.96 -6.56
CA ARG A 42 -3.33 -36.02 -6.87
C ARG A 42 -3.69 -35.43 -8.21
N ARG A 43 -2.69 -35.02 -9.00
CA ARG A 43 -2.88 -34.40 -10.32
C ARG A 43 -3.84 -33.20 -10.27
N VAL A 44 -3.74 -32.39 -9.21
CA VAL A 44 -4.52 -31.17 -9.08
C VAL A 44 -4.01 -30.14 -10.08
N HIS A 45 -4.88 -29.63 -10.94
CA HIS A 45 -4.57 -28.65 -11.97
C HIS A 45 -4.89 -27.22 -11.53
N GLU A 46 -5.96 -27.05 -10.75
CA GLU A 46 -6.45 -25.76 -10.30
C GLU A 46 -6.58 -25.72 -8.77
N VAL A 47 -6.18 -24.59 -8.18
CA VAL A 47 -6.30 -24.36 -6.73
C VAL A 47 -6.96 -23.03 -6.47
N VAL A 48 -7.88 -23.00 -5.50
CA VAL A 48 -8.51 -21.79 -4.99
C VAL A 48 -7.98 -21.49 -3.60
N LEU A 49 -7.49 -20.27 -3.39
CA LEU A 49 -7.02 -19.77 -2.10
C LEU A 49 -7.97 -18.69 -1.57
N GLU A 50 -8.24 -18.71 -0.26
CA GLU A 50 -8.99 -17.64 0.39
C GLU A 50 -8.12 -16.41 0.64
N SER A 51 -8.65 -15.21 0.39
CA SER A 51 -7.99 -13.93 0.60
C SER A 51 -7.96 -13.51 2.07
N THR A 52 -7.22 -14.23 2.91
CA THR A 52 -7.11 -13.91 4.33
C THR A 52 -5.79 -13.18 4.63
N ALA A 53 -5.82 -11.85 4.80
CA ALA A 53 -4.65 -11.01 5.11
C ALA A 53 -3.43 -11.37 4.20
N PRO A 54 -2.15 -11.14 4.58
CA PRO A 54 -1.00 -11.48 3.74
C PRO A 54 -0.59 -12.98 3.79
N TYR A 55 -1.28 -13.82 4.58
CA TYR A 55 -0.86 -15.20 4.84
C TYR A 55 -0.97 -16.16 3.64
N TRP A 56 -1.75 -15.80 2.63
CA TRP A 56 -1.87 -16.56 1.38
C TRP A 56 -0.64 -16.47 0.47
N LYS A 57 0.12 -15.36 0.55
CA LYS A 57 1.24 -15.08 -0.36
C LYS A 57 2.32 -16.15 -0.39
N PRO A 58 2.85 -16.65 0.74
CA PRO A 58 3.84 -17.71 0.71
C PRO A 58 3.33 -19.00 0.06
N VAL A 59 2.05 -19.34 0.31
CA VAL A 59 1.42 -20.53 -0.30
C VAL A 59 1.24 -20.33 -1.80
N TRP A 60 0.78 -19.15 -2.24
CA TRP A 60 0.66 -18.80 -3.64
C TRP A 60 1.98 -18.93 -4.38
N LEU A 61 3.04 -18.31 -3.86
CA LEU A 61 4.37 -18.30 -4.48
C LEU A 61 4.98 -19.70 -4.59
N ASP A 62 4.72 -20.60 -3.63
CA ASP A 62 5.18 -21.97 -3.67
C ASP A 62 4.36 -22.83 -4.66
N LEU A 63 3.08 -22.51 -4.87
CA LEU A 63 2.19 -23.24 -5.78
C LEU A 63 2.28 -22.78 -7.23
N GLU A 64 2.48 -21.49 -7.46
CA GLU A 64 2.44 -20.83 -8.78
C GLU A 64 3.34 -21.51 -9.85
N PRO A 65 4.57 -21.99 -9.53
CA PRO A 65 5.42 -22.68 -10.50
C PRO A 65 4.96 -24.09 -10.85
N HIS A 66 4.02 -24.68 -10.11
CA HIS A 66 3.69 -26.10 -10.15
C HIS A 66 2.26 -26.41 -10.59
N LEU A 67 1.43 -25.41 -10.74
CA LEU A 67 0.00 -25.54 -11.03
C LEU A 67 -0.38 -24.75 -12.28
N GLU A 68 -1.35 -25.28 -13.03
CA GLU A 68 -1.82 -24.63 -14.25
C GLU A 68 -2.58 -23.34 -13.95
N LYS A 69 -3.42 -23.36 -12.90
CA LYS A 69 -4.23 -22.21 -12.51
C LYS A 69 -4.33 -22.07 -11.00
N LEU A 70 -4.11 -20.84 -10.54
CA LEU A 70 -4.34 -20.43 -9.18
C LEU A 70 -5.42 -19.36 -9.14
N HIS A 71 -6.39 -19.52 -8.25
CA HIS A 71 -7.49 -18.61 -8.09
C HIS A 71 -7.49 -18.02 -6.67
N TRP A 72 -7.77 -16.76 -6.57
CA TRP A 72 -7.88 -16.06 -5.29
C TRP A 72 -9.32 -15.64 -5.05
N ALA A 73 -9.98 -16.29 -4.12
CA ALA A 73 -11.37 -16.03 -3.84
C ALA A 73 -11.55 -14.94 -2.79
N GLN A 74 -12.52 -14.06 -3.03
CA GLN A 74 -12.83 -12.94 -2.16
C GLN A 74 -13.51 -13.43 -0.87
N ALA A 75 -12.82 -13.30 0.28
CA ALA A 75 -13.32 -13.79 1.56
C ALA A 75 -14.67 -13.19 1.96
N GLN A 76 -14.89 -11.90 1.71
CA GLN A 76 -16.11 -11.20 2.11
C GLN A 76 -17.36 -11.69 1.38
N SER A 77 -17.30 -11.83 0.05
CA SER A 77 -18.43 -12.26 -0.79
C SER A 77 -18.73 -13.75 -0.67
N ASN A 78 -17.74 -14.54 -0.20
CA ASN A 78 -17.84 -15.98 -0.07
C ASN A 78 -18.01 -16.46 1.39
N ARG A 79 -18.38 -15.57 2.32
CA ARG A 79 -18.58 -15.91 3.73
C ARG A 79 -19.55 -17.07 3.91
N ALA A 80 -19.22 -17.94 4.88
CA ALA A 80 -20.15 -18.94 5.34
C ALA A 80 -21.33 -18.29 6.08
N PRO A 81 -22.53 -18.89 6.06
CA PRO A 81 -23.57 -18.59 7.03
C PRO A 81 -23.04 -18.70 8.46
N GLN A 82 -23.64 -17.96 9.38
CA GLN A 82 -23.23 -18.01 10.79
C GLN A 82 -23.24 -19.45 11.33
N GLY A 83 -22.17 -19.86 11.99
CA GLY A 83 -22.04 -21.19 12.55
C GLY A 83 -20.68 -21.41 13.21
N ARG A 84 -20.47 -22.61 13.81
CA ARG A 84 -19.20 -22.98 14.44
C ARG A 84 -18.12 -23.15 13.37
N LYS A 85 -17.06 -22.34 13.42
CA LYS A 85 -15.94 -22.37 12.47
C LYS A 85 -15.25 -23.75 12.47
N ASN A 86 -15.10 -24.32 11.27
CA ASN A 86 -14.34 -25.54 11.04
C ASN A 86 -13.59 -25.43 9.72
N ASP A 87 -12.27 -25.32 9.79
CA ASP A 87 -11.43 -25.05 8.65
C ASP A 87 -11.51 -26.13 7.55
N PHE A 88 -11.76 -27.42 7.90
CA PHE A 88 -11.98 -28.47 6.91
C PHE A 88 -13.32 -28.31 6.18
N ARG A 89 -14.39 -28.02 6.94
CA ARG A 89 -15.70 -27.78 6.31
C ARG A 89 -15.66 -26.55 5.42
N ASP A 90 -14.90 -25.54 5.83
CA ASP A 90 -14.72 -24.34 5.02
C ASP A 90 -13.95 -24.69 3.71
N ALA A 91 -12.83 -25.41 3.78
CA ALA A 91 -12.08 -25.84 2.60
C ALA A 91 -12.92 -26.71 1.66
N GLN A 92 -13.68 -27.68 2.19
CA GLN A 92 -14.59 -28.50 1.42
C GLN A 92 -15.72 -27.72 0.76
N ARG A 93 -16.27 -26.71 1.47
CA ARG A 93 -17.29 -25.81 0.94
C ARG A 93 -16.73 -24.98 -0.23
N TRP A 94 -15.50 -24.50 -0.13
CA TRP A 94 -14.82 -23.77 -1.20
C TRP A 94 -14.65 -24.65 -2.44
N GLY A 95 -14.21 -25.91 -2.27
CA GLY A 95 -14.09 -26.86 -3.38
C GLY A 95 -15.41 -27.11 -4.10
N ARG A 96 -16.50 -27.39 -3.34
CA ARG A 96 -17.83 -27.58 -3.94
C ARG A 96 -18.34 -26.34 -4.70
N ARG A 97 -18.19 -25.15 -4.12
CA ARG A 97 -18.60 -23.89 -4.75
C ARG A 97 -17.74 -23.55 -5.97
N TRP A 98 -16.47 -23.97 -5.96
CA TRP A 98 -15.62 -23.82 -7.12
C TRP A 98 -16.15 -24.65 -8.29
N LEU A 99 -16.41 -25.93 -8.09
CA LEU A 99 -16.97 -26.82 -9.09
C LEU A 99 -18.36 -26.34 -9.59
N ALA A 100 -19.17 -25.76 -8.71
CA ALA A 100 -20.45 -25.16 -9.07
C ALA A 100 -20.35 -23.79 -9.79
N GLY A 101 -19.15 -23.23 -9.95
CA GLY A 101 -18.97 -21.89 -10.58
C GLY A 101 -19.49 -20.72 -9.74
N GLU A 102 -19.68 -20.90 -8.43
CA GLU A 102 -20.32 -19.92 -7.54
C GLU A 102 -19.33 -18.98 -6.82
N LEU A 103 -18.02 -19.17 -7.01
CA LEU A 103 -17.04 -18.36 -6.29
C LEU A 103 -16.79 -17.02 -6.97
N MET A 104 -16.87 -15.95 -6.20
CA MET A 104 -16.37 -14.65 -6.61
C MET A 104 -14.86 -14.60 -6.44
N LEU A 105 -14.16 -14.49 -7.56
CA LEU A 105 -12.72 -14.43 -7.60
C LEU A 105 -12.22 -12.98 -7.48
N SER A 106 -11.01 -12.84 -6.94
CA SER A 106 -10.25 -11.59 -6.95
C SER A 106 -9.11 -11.69 -7.95
N PHE A 107 -8.79 -10.59 -8.59
CA PHE A 107 -7.66 -10.51 -9.50
C PHE A 107 -6.34 -10.55 -8.74
N VAL A 108 -5.43 -11.43 -9.15
CA VAL A 108 -4.03 -11.46 -8.70
C VAL A 108 -3.17 -11.07 -9.89
N PRO A 109 -2.42 -9.96 -9.78
CA PRO A 109 -1.57 -9.52 -10.88
C PRO A 109 -0.41 -10.48 -11.13
N GLU A 110 0.13 -10.42 -12.34
CA GLU A 110 1.35 -11.10 -12.73
C GLU A 110 2.54 -10.75 -11.81
N PRO A 111 3.56 -11.64 -11.70
CA PRO A 111 4.69 -11.46 -10.79
C PRO A 111 5.39 -10.11 -10.93
N GLU A 112 5.53 -9.62 -12.15
CA GLU A 112 6.16 -8.33 -12.45
C GLU A 112 5.35 -7.18 -11.87
N GLN A 113 4.05 -7.13 -12.12
CA GLN A 113 3.17 -6.10 -11.56
C GLN A 113 3.08 -6.19 -10.03
N ARG A 114 3.15 -7.39 -9.44
CA ARG A 114 3.23 -7.55 -7.98
C ARG A 114 4.50 -6.91 -7.41
N THR A 115 5.61 -6.98 -8.13
CA THR A 115 6.86 -6.33 -7.77
C THR A 115 6.72 -4.81 -7.81
N TRP A 116 6.11 -4.25 -8.86
CA TRP A 116 5.82 -2.81 -8.95
C TRP A 116 4.94 -2.32 -7.78
N ARG A 117 3.86 -3.05 -7.47
CA ARG A 117 2.99 -2.76 -6.32
C ARG A 117 3.76 -2.76 -5.00
N TRP A 118 4.66 -3.71 -4.82
CA TRP A 118 5.44 -3.80 -3.59
C TRP A 118 6.35 -2.59 -3.41
N MET A 119 7.04 -2.15 -4.48
CA MET A 119 7.93 -0.98 -4.46
C MET A 119 7.15 0.32 -4.21
N THR A 120 6.09 0.57 -4.97
CA THR A 120 5.30 1.80 -4.88
C THR A 120 4.56 1.90 -3.54
N ARG A 121 4.03 0.79 -3.03
CA ARG A 121 3.42 0.72 -1.69
C ARG A 121 4.43 0.90 -0.57
N GLY A 122 5.66 0.42 -0.73
CA GLY A 122 6.75 0.64 0.22
C GLY A 122 7.17 2.10 0.31
N ARG A 123 7.10 2.85 -0.80
CA ARG A 123 7.39 4.29 -0.86
C ARG A 123 6.35 5.15 -0.12
N LEU A 124 5.08 4.79 -0.21
CA LEU A 124 3.97 5.60 0.30
C LEU A 124 4.05 5.92 1.82
N PRO A 125 4.36 4.98 2.72
CA PRO A 125 4.57 5.27 4.15
C PRO A 125 5.69 6.28 4.39
N LEU A 126 6.80 6.19 3.65
CA LEU A 126 7.93 7.11 3.77
C LEU A 126 7.54 8.54 3.37
N VAL A 127 6.80 8.69 2.27
CA VAL A 127 6.27 9.98 1.84
C VAL A 127 5.31 10.55 2.88
N ARG A 128 4.41 9.75 3.43
CA ARG A 128 3.48 10.18 4.50
C ARG A 128 4.23 10.64 5.75
N GLU A 129 5.28 9.95 6.11
CA GLU A 129 6.12 10.31 7.25
C GLU A 129 6.87 11.62 6.98
N ARG A 130 7.44 11.77 5.79
CA ARG A 130 8.08 13.01 5.36
C ARG A 130 7.12 14.21 5.42
N VAL A 131 5.86 14.03 5.01
CA VAL A 131 4.81 15.09 5.07
C VAL A 131 4.42 15.44 6.52
N ARG A 132 4.56 14.53 7.47
CA ARG A 132 4.28 14.80 8.89
C ARG A 132 5.42 15.51 9.62
N LEU A 133 6.63 15.41 9.10
CA LEU A 133 7.82 15.93 9.74
C LEU A 133 7.81 17.46 9.94
N PRO A 134 7.36 18.29 8.97
CA PRO A 134 7.22 19.74 9.17
C PRO A 134 6.42 20.10 10.42
N ASN A 135 5.28 19.43 10.64
CA ASN A 135 4.45 19.70 11.82
C ASN A 135 5.16 19.36 13.14
N GLN A 136 6.00 18.32 13.14
CA GLN A 136 6.80 17.96 14.32
C GLN A 136 7.91 18.99 14.58
N VAL A 137 8.56 19.47 13.51
CA VAL A 137 9.56 20.55 13.60
C VAL A 137 8.90 21.84 14.05
N GLU A 138 7.73 22.18 13.50
CA GLU A 138 6.97 23.37 13.89
C GLU A 138 6.60 23.36 15.39
N ALA A 139 6.04 22.25 15.87
CA ALA A 139 5.73 22.11 17.29
C ALA A 139 6.96 22.32 18.18
N LEU A 140 8.12 21.79 17.76
CA LEU A 140 9.38 21.97 18.48
C LEU A 140 9.85 23.44 18.46
N LEU A 141 9.69 24.15 17.34
CA LEU A 141 10.04 25.57 17.23
C LEU A 141 9.11 26.44 18.07
N GLU A 142 7.82 26.09 18.13
CA GLU A 142 6.84 26.77 19.00
C GLU A 142 7.22 26.69 20.48
N GLU A 143 7.65 25.52 20.96
CA GLU A 143 8.16 25.33 22.32
C GLU A 143 9.40 26.22 22.58
N ALA A 144 10.26 26.40 21.58
CA ALA A 144 11.41 27.30 21.62
C ALA A 144 11.05 28.77 21.39
N ARG A 145 9.75 29.12 21.22
CA ARG A 145 9.22 30.46 20.90
C ARG A 145 9.71 31.00 19.55
N ILE A 146 9.98 30.16 18.59
CA ILE A 146 10.40 30.51 17.23
C ILE A 146 9.22 30.34 16.29
N LYS A 147 8.82 31.42 15.59
CA LYS A 147 7.65 31.48 14.71
C LYS A 147 8.02 31.43 13.23
N LEU A 148 8.96 30.57 12.87
CA LEU A 148 9.53 30.52 11.52
C LEU A 148 8.47 30.24 10.43
N SER A 149 7.49 29.36 10.69
CA SER A 149 6.41 29.03 9.75
C SER A 149 5.46 30.18 9.44
N SER A 150 5.44 31.23 10.27
CA SER A 150 4.64 32.45 10.00
C SER A 150 5.20 33.33 8.88
N VAL A 151 6.49 33.18 8.57
CA VAL A 151 7.20 34.03 7.59
C VAL A 151 7.76 33.25 6.41
N ILE A 152 7.92 31.92 6.53
CA ILE A 152 8.32 31.06 5.42
C ILE A 152 7.24 30.02 5.14
N SER A 153 6.95 29.76 3.88
CA SER A 153 5.91 28.83 3.47
C SER A 153 6.33 27.35 3.54
N ASP A 154 7.62 27.07 3.53
CA ASP A 154 8.18 25.72 3.58
C ASP A 154 9.34 25.63 4.57
N LEU A 155 9.06 25.07 5.74
CA LEU A 155 10.06 24.82 6.79
C LEU A 155 11.19 23.88 6.34
N LEU A 156 10.92 23.00 5.39
CA LEU A 156 11.89 22.03 4.89
C LEU A 156 12.44 22.42 3.51
N GLY A 157 12.13 23.60 3.03
CA GLY A 157 12.72 24.22 1.85
C GLY A 157 14.16 24.69 2.10
N VAL A 158 14.78 25.32 1.11
CA VAL A 158 16.21 25.71 1.15
C VAL A 158 16.52 26.58 2.34
N SER A 159 15.80 27.68 2.54
CA SER A 159 16.01 28.62 3.66
C SER A 159 15.73 27.96 5.00
N GLY A 160 14.60 27.25 5.12
CA GLY A 160 14.23 26.54 6.34
C GLY A 160 15.29 25.54 6.77
N ARG A 161 15.79 24.70 5.84
CA ARG A 161 16.84 23.71 6.13
C ARG A 161 18.14 24.36 6.62
N ARG A 162 18.58 25.47 6.02
CA ARG A 162 19.78 26.18 6.46
C ARG A 162 19.62 26.75 7.87
N ILE A 163 18.49 27.41 8.13
CA ILE A 163 18.17 27.99 9.46
C ILE A 163 18.06 26.88 10.51
N LEU A 164 17.32 25.81 10.24
CA LEU A 164 17.17 24.68 11.15
C LEU A 164 18.51 23.97 11.43
N GLU A 165 19.41 23.97 10.45
CA GLU A 165 20.79 23.45 10.63
C GLU A 165 21.57 24.31 11.61
N ALA A 166 21.64 25.61 11.41
CA ALA A 166 22.35 26.52 12.28
C ALA A 166 21.78 26.51 13.71
N LEU A 167 20.44 26.50 13.87
CA LEU A 167 19.77 26.34 15.16
C LEU A 167 20.19 25.04 15.87
N SER A 168 20.25 23.91 15.14
CA SER A 168 20.64 22.63 15.70
C SER A 168 22.12 22.58 16.10
N GLN A 169 22.96 23.41 15.50
CA GLN A 169 24.38 23.58 15.81
C GLN A 169 24.65 24.58 16.94
N GLY A 170 23.61 25.28 17.39
CA GLY A 170 23.69 26.17 18.54
C GLY A 170 23.74 27.66 18.21
N GLU A 171 23.57 28.04 16.94
CA GLU A 171 23.38 29.46 16.62
C GLU A 171 22.07 29.95 17.22
N THR A 172 22.11 31.11 17.89
CA THR A 172 20.97 31.73 18.56
C THR A 172 20.79 33.20 18.17
N ASP A 173 21.75 33.77 17.43
CA ASP A 173 21.66 35.14 16.95
C ASP A 173 20.63 35.20 15.80
N ALA A 174 19.51 35.85 16.09
CA ALA A 174 18.39 35.95 15.14
C ALA A 174 18.77 36.67 13.83
N VAL A 175 19.72 37.61 13.88
CA VAL A 175 20.18 38.34 12.69
C VAL A 175 21.01 37.41 11.80
N LYS A 176 21.96 36.68 12.37
CA LYS A 176 22.78 35.71 11.65
C LYS A 176 21.94 34.57 11.07
N LEU A 177 20.92 34.11 11.81
CA LEU A 177 19.98 33.12 11.31
C LEU A 177 19.15 33.66 10.15
N ALA A 178 18.74 34.91 10.17
CA ALA A 178 18.00 35.55 9.09
C ALA A 178 18.83 35.71 7.80
N GLU A 179 20.16 35.91 7.92
CA GLU A 179 21.06 35.98 6.79
C GLU A 179 21.13 34.66 5.98
N LEU A 180 20.71 33.53 6.57
CA LEU A 180 20.62 32.25 5.88
C LEU A 180 19.38 32.11 4.97
N GLY A 181 18.49 33.11 5.03
CA GLY A 181 17.33 33.19 4.14
C GLY A 181 17.75 33.38 2.69
N ASP A 182 16.98 32.81 1.77
CA ASP A 182 17.17 33.01 0.31
C ASP A 182 16.49 34.33 -0.10
N ASP A 183 17.07 35.07 -1.03
CA ASP A 183 16.55 36.36 -1.54
C ASP A 183 15.14 36.26 -2.15
N ARG A 184 14.67 35.02 -2.46
CA ARG A 184 13.32 34.75 -2.97
C ARG A 184 12.25 34.69 -1.88
N LEU A 185 12.62 34.82 -0.61
CA LEU A 185 11.63 34.87 0.47
C LEU A 185 10.77 36.14 0.33
N ARG A 186 9.48 35.99 0.64
CA ARG A 186 8.54 37.11 0.58
C ARG A 186 8.66 38.05 1.79
N CYS A 187 9.18 37.55 2.91
CA CYS A 187 9.39 38.33 4.13
C CYS A 187 10.69 39.14 4.03
N THR A 188 10.73 40.26 4.73
CA THR A 188 11.96 41.03 4.90
C THR A 188 12.91 40.30 5.87
N GLN A 189 14.20 40.67 5.81
CA GLN A 189 15.19 40.14 6.73
C GLN A 189 14.88 40.48 8.20
N GLU A 190 14.30 41.68 8.45
CA GLU A 190 13.86 42.08 9.77
C GLU A 190 12.70 41.21 10.29
N GLN A 191 11.71 40.92 9.44
CA GLN A 191 10.60 40.04 9.78
C GLN A 191 11.08 38.61 10.06
N LEU A 192 12.05 38.12 9.27
CA LEU A 192 12.64 36.80 9.49
C LEU A 192 13.44 36.75 10.79
N ALA A 193 14.24 37.80 11.08
CA ALA A 193 14.96 37.91 12.35
C ALA A 193 14.02 37.99 13.56
N ASP A 194 12.91 38.73 13.45
CA ASP A 194 11.92 38.80 14.52
C ASP A 194 11.25 37.44 14.81
N ALA A 195 10.87 36.70 13.76
CA ALA A 195 10.31 35.37 13.88
C ALA A 195 11.29 34.34 14.49
N LEU A 196 12.59 34.58 14.40
CA LEU A 196 13.66 33.75 14.93
C LEU A 196 14.10 34.10 16.35
N ARG A 197 13.52 35.16 16.93
CA ARG A 197 13.78 35.58 18.34
C ARG A 197 13.14 34.57 19.29
N GLY A 198 13.86 33.53 19.62
CA GLY A 198 13.43 32.48 20.54
C GLY A 198 14.54 32.08 21.52
N SER A 199 14.27 31.10 22.32
CA SER A 199 15.21 30.57 23.31
C SER A 199 15.33 29.05 23.20
N PRO A 200 16.01 28.54 22.15
CA PRO A 200 16.16 27.08 21.98
C PRO A 200 17.13 26.51 23.03
N GLU A 201 16.60 25.67 23.91
CA GLU A 201 17.36 24.92 24.90
C GLU A 201 18.18 23.78 24.26
N PRO A 202 19.16 23.20 24.97
CA PRO A 202 19.93 22.04 24.48
C PRO A 202 19.06 20.85 24.05
N SER A 203 17.94 20.62 24.74
CA SER A 203 16.94 19.59 24.40
C SER A 203 16.28 19.83 23.04
N HIS A 204 15.86 21.09 22.76
CA HIS A 204 15.28 21.48 21.48
C HIS A 204 16.26 21.28 20.33
N ARG A 205 17.53 21.65 20.52
CA ARG A 205 18.59 21.47 19.52
C ARG A 205 18.87 20.01 19.24
N ALA A 206 18.91 19.17 20.28
CA ALA A 206 19.09 17.73 20.12
C ALA A 206 17.94 17.09 19.30
N LEU A 207 16.68 17.43 19.63
CA LEU A 207 15.52 16.95 18.88
C LEU A 207 15.49 17.47 17.44
N LEU A 208 15.84 18.74 17.23
CA LEU A 208 15.94 19.35 15.90
C LEU A 208 16.98 18.63 15.03
N LYS A 209 18.14 18.28 15.61
CA LYS A 209 19.16 17.49 14.94
C LYS A 209 18.60 16.13 14.51
N LEU A 210 17.90 15.40 15.39
CA LEU A 210 17.27 14.12 15.07
C LEU A 210 16.23 14.25 13.96
N HIS A 211 15.38 15.27 13.97
CA HIS A 211 14.42 15.52 12.90
C HIS A 211 15.10 15.77 11.55
N ARG A 212 16.21 16.49 11.53
CA ARG A 212 16.99 16.74 10.32
C ARG A 212 17.65 15.45 9.78
N GLU A 213 18.24 14.65 10.63
CA GLU A 213 18.81 13.36 10.26
C GLU A 213 17.73 12.42 9.68
N ARG A 214 16.57 12.39 10.34
CA ARG A 214 15.40 11.62 9.86
C ARG A 214 14.92 12.11 8.50
N LEU A 215 14.83 13.43 8.28
CA LEU A 215 14.47 14.00 6.97
C LEU A 215 15.43 13.54 5.88
N LYS A 216 16.73 13.66 6.12
CA LYS A 216 17.76 13.22 5.17
C LYS A 216 17.63 11.74 4.83
N LEU A 217 17.37 10.90 5.83
CA LEU A 217 17.18 9.46 5.63
C LEU A 217 15.91 9.17 4.81
N LEU A 218 14.79 9.85 5.13
CA LEU A 218 13.54 9.71 4.40
C LEU A 218 13.69 10.14 2.93
N ASP A 219 14.32 11.29 2.67
CA ASP A 219 14.60 11.76 1.31
C ASP A 219 15.41 10.71 0.54
N GLN A 220 16.48 10.17 1.11
CA GLN A 220 17.30 9.13 0.48
C GLN A 220 16.52 7.84 0.19
N GLN A 221 15.71 7.38 1.14
CA GLN A 221 14.91 6.16 0.96
C GLN A 221 13.81 6.33 -0.09
N ILE A 222 13.15 7.49 -0.13
CA ILE A 222 12.16 7.83 -1.14
C ILE A 222 12.80 7.85 -2.52
N ASP A 223 13.95 8.49 -2.68
CA ASP A 223 14.67 8.56 -3.95
C ASP A 223 15.10 7.18 -4.43
N GLN A 224 15.64 6.34 -3.54
CA GLN A 224 16.01 4.96 -3.87
C GLN A 224 14.82 4.14 -4.38
N LEU A 225 13.66 4.23 -3.71
CA LEU A 225 12.47 3.51 -4.15
C LEU A 225 11.89 4.08 -5.44
N SER A 226 11.94 5.41 -5.63
CA SER A 226 11.54 6.06 -6.89
C SER A 226 12.39 5.60 -8.07
N GLN A 227 13.71 5.54 -7.90
CA GLN A 227 14.63 5.04 -8.94
C GLN A 227 14.39 3.56 -9.26
N ARG A 228 14.19 2.72 -8.24
CA ARG A 228 13.88 1.29 -8.45
C ARG A 228 12.55 1.10 -9.16
N SER A 229 11.53 1.89 -8.80
CA SER A 229 10.23 1.85 -9.49
C SER A 229 10.35 2.29 -10.94
N ALA A 230 11.11 3.35 -11.23
CA ALA A 230 11.37 3.82 -12.60
C ALA A 230 12.11 2.76 -13.42
N THR A 231 13.10 2.08 -12.83
CA THR A 231 13.84 1.00 -13.49
C THR A 231 12.94 -0.18 -13.81
N ALA A 232 12.10 -0.60 -12.86
CA ALA A 232 11.18 -1.71 -13.03
C ALA A 232 10.09 -1.43 -14.09
N LEU A 233 9.66 -0.18 -14.23
CA LEU A 233 8.66 0.26 -15.21
C LEU A 233 9.27 0.78 -16.52
N LYS A 234 10.58 0.58 -16.75
CA LYS A 234 11.26 1.14 -17.91
C LYS A 234 10.65 0.70 -19.25
N GLN A 235 10.21 -0.54 -19.35
CA GLN A 235 9.57 -1.06 -20.58
C GLN A 235 8.19 -0.43 -20.85
N HIS A 236 7.58 0.19 -19.85
CA HIS A 236 6.26 0.84 -19.91
C HIS A 236 6.35 2.36 -19.78
N GLN A 237 7.52 2.94 -20.08
CA GLN A 237 7.76 4.37 -19.91
C GLN A 237 6.78 5.23 -20.70
N ASP A 238 6.35 4.79 -21.89
CA ASP A 238 5.37 5.51 -22.71
C ASP A 238 4.00 5.61 -22.02
N ALA A 239 3.57 4.55 -21.34
CA ALA A 239 2.34 4.57 -20.56
C ALA A 239 2.47 5.50 -19.33
N VAL A 240 3.64 5.49 -18.67
CA VAL A 240 3.93 6.40 -17.55
C VAL A 240 3.86 7.86 -17.99
N VAL A 241 4.50 8.20 -19.11
CA VAL A 241 4.52 9.58 -19.63
C VAL A 241 3.11 10.03 -20.00
N ARG A 242 2.36 9.22 -20.77
CA ARG A 242 0.96 9.54 -21.14
C ARG A 242 0.06 9.76 -19.93
N LEU A 243 0.22 8.94 -18.91
CA LEU A 243 -0.59 9.11 -17.68
C LEU A 243 -0.17 10.35 -16.89
N ALA A 244 1.11 10.74 -16.96
CA ALA A 244 1.62 11.95 -16.31
C ALA A 244 1.18 13.25 -17.00
N GLU A 245 0.65 13.20 -18.22
CA GLU A 245 0.03 14.35 -18.91
C GLU A 245 -1.30 14.77 -18.28
N VAL A 246 -1.95 13.88 -17.52
CA VAL A 246 -3.19 14.19 -16.81
C VAL A 246 -2.91 15.23 -15.72
N PRO A 247 -3.62 16.38 -15.70
CA PRO A 247 -3.42 17.40 -14.68
C PRO A 247 -3.49 16.84 -13.25
N GLY A 248 -2.49 17.15 -12.45
CA GLY A 248 -2.36 16.65 -11.07
C GLY A 248 -1.64 15.30 -10.94
N PHE A 249 -1.29 14.64 -12.04
CA PHE A 249 -0.44 13.45 -12.01
C PHE A 249 1.01 13.84 -12.35
N GLY A 250 1.94 13.53 -11.44
CA GLY A 250 3.36 13.50 -11.75
C GLY A 250 3.79 12.09 -12.12
N ILE A 251 5.02 11.94 -12.58
CA ILE A 251 5.61 10.64 -12.98
C ILE A 251 5.45 9.57 -11.90
N GLU A 252 5.72 9.91 -10.65
CA GLU A 252 5.61 8.97 -9.52
C GLU A 252 4.16 8.52 -9.24
N SER A 253 3.20 9.44 -9.41
CA SER A 253 1.78 9.11 -9.30
C SER A 253 1.33 8.21 -10.46
N ALA A 254 1.82 8.45 -11.67
CA ALA A 254 1.59 7.63 -12.83
C ALA A 254 2.14 6.21 -12.63
N GLN A 255 3.39 6.08 -12.20
CA GLN A 255 4.02 4.80 -11.86
C GLN A 255 3.21 4.03 -10.81
N GLN A 256 2.75 4.71 -9.76
CA GLN A 256 1.92 4.08 -8.73
C GLN A 256 0.58 3.59 -9.29
N ARG A 257 -0.06 4.36 -10.18
CA ARG A 257 -1.33 3.95 -10.81
C ARG A 257 -1.13 2.74 -11.71
N ILE A 258 -0.10 2.74 -12.56
CA ILE A 258 0.25 1.60 -13.41
C ILE A 258 0.55 0.36 -12.56
N ALA A 259 1.30 0.50 -11.48
CA ALA A 259 1.56 -0.61 -10.57
C ALA A 259 0.27 -1.20 -9.97
N GLU A 260 -0.72 -0.37 -9.64
CA GLU A 260 -1.98 -0.84 -9.05
C GLU A 260 -2.97 -1.38 -10.09
N VAL A 261 -3.09 -0.76 -11.25
CA VAL A 261 -4.13 -1.04 -12.24
C VAL A 261 -3.64 -1.96 -13.36
N GLY A 262 -2.34 -1.96 -13.64
CA GLY A 262 -1.75 -2.55 -14.83
C GLY A 262 -1.59 -1.51 -15.94
N VAL A 263 -0.86 -1.89 -16.99
CA VAL A 263 -0.61 -0.99 -18.15
C VAL A 263 -1.87 -0.79 -18.98
N ASP A 264 -2.62 -1.87 -19.20
CA ASP A 264 -3.79 -1.92 -20.08
C ASP A 264 -5.11 -1.93 -19.30
N ALA A 265 -5.04 -1.88 -17.96
CA ALA A 265 -6.21 -1.90 -17.07
C ALA A 265 -7.17 -3.10 -17.28
N GLU A 266 -6.70 -4.20 -17.84
CA GLU A 266 -7.51 -5.39 -18.24
C GLU A 266 -8.36 -5.97 -17.11
N ALA A 267 -7.90 -5.81 -15.84
CA ALA A 267 -8.65 -6.26 -14.66
C ALA A 267 -9.95 -5.46 -14.42
N PHE A 268 -10.19 -4.38 -15.16
CA PHE A 268 -11.32 -3.48 -14.99
C PHE A 268 -12.08 -3.31 -16.31
N PRO A 269 -13.20 -4.05 -16.53
CA PRO A 269 -14.00 -3.97 -17.73
C PRO A 269 -14.58 -2.57 -18.03
N SER A 270 -14.70 -1.72 -16.98
CA SER A 270 -15.18 -0.36 -17.13
C SER A 270 -14.54 0.63 -16.15
N ALA A 271 -14.59 1.92 -16.47
CA ALA A 271 -14.17 2.99 -15.57
C ALA A 271 -14.97 3.01 -14.26
N GLY A 272 -16.27 2.62 -14.31
CA GLY A 272 -17.11 2.51 -13.13
C GLY A 272 -16.61 1.45 -12.14
N GLU A 273 -16.14 0.31 -12.63
CA GLU A 273 -15.56 -0.74 -11.79
C GLU A 273 -14.24 -0.33 -11.16
N LEU A 274 -13.39 0.36 -11.92
CA LEU A 274 -12.16 0.95 -11.35
C LEU A 274 -12.49 1.99 -10.27
N ALA A 275 -13.47 2.86 -10.51
CA ALA A 275 -13.92 3.86 -9.53
C ALA A 275 -14.47 3.19 -8.26
N SER A 276 -15.26 2.12 -8.42
CA SER A 276 -15.77 1.32 -7.31
C SER A 276 -14.63 0.66 -6.51
N TRP A 277 -13.68 0.08 -7.20
CA TRP A 277 -12.49 -0.54 -6.58
C TRP A 277 -11.63 0.47 -5.81
N CYS A 278 -11.49 1.69 -6.32
CA CYS A 278 -10.80 2.78 -5.63
C CYS A 278 -11.60 3.31 -4.43
N GLY A 279 -12.88 2.97 -4.29
CA GLY A 279 -13.76 3.54 -3.28
C GLY A 279 -14.21 4.96 -3.61
N ALA A 280 -14.21 5.34 -4.89
CA ALA A 280 -14.65 6.66 -5.37
C ALA A 280 -16.15 6.72 -5.66
N CYS A 281 -16.84 5.57 -5.69
CA CYS A 281 -18.28 5.51 -5.87
C CYS A 281 -19.01 5.74 -4.54
N PRO A 282 -20.04 6.60 -4.49
CA PRO A 282 -20.87 6.71 -3.30
C PRO A 282 -21.61 5.40 -3.05
N GLY A 283 -21.66 4.97 -1.81
CA GLY A 283 -22.50 3.86 -1.39
C GLY A 283 -23.98 4.25 -1.43
N SER A 284 -24.85 3.30 -1.76
CA SER A 284 -26.29 3.47 -1.58
C SER A 284 -26.78 2.39 -0.63
N ALA A 285 -26.98 2.75 0.62
CA ALA A 285 -27.69 1.90 1.58
C ALA A 285 -29.14 2.39 1.65
N VAL A 286 -29.98 1.82 0.80
CA VAL A 286 -31.41 2.16 0.75
C VAL A 286 -32.20 1.00 1.32
N SER A 287 -33.13 1.29 2.22
CA SER A 287 -34.12 0.35 2.72
C SER A 287 -35.45 1.08 2.87
N ALA A 288 -36.53 0.49 2.30
CA ALA A 288 -37.87 1.08 2.33
C ALA A 288 -37.94 2.52 1.81
N GLU A 289 -37.24 2.81 0.70
CA GLU A 289 -37.11 4.15 0.05
C GLU A 289 -36.32 5.20 0.85
N GLU A 290 -35.83 4.88 2.04
CA GLU A 290 -34.97 5.78 2.80
C GLU A 290 -33.48 5.47 2.56
N ASN A 291 -32.69 6.50 2.27
CA ASN A 291 -31.25 6.40 2.11
C ASN A 291 -30.54 6.57 3.46
N TYR A 292 -30.03 5.48 4.01
CA TYR A 292 -29.32 5.47 5.29
C TYR A 292 -27.87 5.90 5.22
N SER A 293 -27.21 5.81 4.06
CA SER A 293 -25.81 6.20 3.90
C SER A 293 -25.39 6.36 2.45
N SER A 294 -24.77 7.51 2.15
CA SER A 294 -24.09 7.78 0.87
C SER A 294 -22.56 7.71 1.00
N ARG A 295 -22.02 7.15 2.09
CA ARG A 295 -20.58 7.05 2.28
C ARG A 295 -19.95 6.14 1.23
N CYS A 296 -18.89 6.61 0.60
CA CYS A 296 -18.07 5.76 -0.25
C CYS A 296 -17.54 4.56 0.55
N PRO A 297 -17.59 3.34 0.00
CA PRO A 297 -16.95 2.18 0.61
C PRO A 297 -15.44 2.45 0.76
N LYS A 298 -14.82 1.83 1.76
CA LYS A 298 -13.35 1.86 1.85
C LYS A 298 -12.80 1.13 0.64
N GLY A 299 -12.12 1.85 -0.23
CA GLY A 299 -11.46 1.27 -1.39
C GLY A 299 -10.47 0.17 -1.00
N ASN A 300 -9.96 -0.56 -1.98
CA ASN A 300 -8.95 -1.59 -1.78
C ASN A 300 -7.69 -0.94 -1.18
N ARG A 301 -7.20 -1.50 -0.06
CA ARG A 301 -6.07 -0.98 0.73
C ARG A 301 -4.80 -1.74 0.40
#